data_070f31557b7a6890108d44b5a6559705
#
_entry.id   070f31557b7a6890108d44b5a6559705
#
_cell.length_a   1.000
_cell.length_b   1.000
_cell.length_c   1.000
_cell.angle_alpha   90.00
_cell.angle_beta   90.00
_cell.angle_gamma   90.00
#
_symmetry.space_group_name_H-M   'P 1'
#
loop_
_entity.id
_entity.type
_entity.pdbx_description
1 polymer ?
#
loop_
_entity_poly.entity_id
_entity_poly.type
_entity_poly.pdbx_seq_one_letter_code
_entity_poly.pdbx_strand_id
1 'polypeptide(L)'
;MTDKPKLNVGIIGLGPVGMILAVKLQEAGCNVTLCVRNEVRRNKIISEGIVLENVFQQTTPFPDVVKNIKDLADKDLDYLVFAVKSYQVEDTLDEARSLITDKLTVVSAQNGIDVQELLIPAFGDGRVLRMIVNFAGNMIAPNVVKVTFFTPPNYIGSINDARGEQAKKFAEALNVASLTTHPVDSFEVIRREWEKTILNSSLSALCGVGRLTMAEAMSDPDTLELIEQIIKEAVEVAEQEKIRFPDDFIRQCMRYLKKGGDHFPSLATDLIQGRQTEIDYFNGKIVDYGRKHYVRTSLNLAFTNMVKAMTNKNILSKVPGALGDASRKILDKGMVLKGGISFKNQNAFLGVDLGSAYTKFTVIDDKGTALFRYFLPTHGSDKEAFKQVMETVSTNFKIQYSCATGYGRKHFTQTDIVKTEINCAAAGVSLLYPGEKNIIDIGGEDIKIIRCDADNNVQNFYMNDKCAAGTGSFLSEICERTGMNISEMSGMAALSTYDKELNSFCTVFAKTEIMNWIFEGMKPEDIARGIYISIANRVSKMRLDPGIPTYMIGGVVAHHPFLRVLLNERFKMDITIVDAPQHVVSYGAAVMAMQSWNRRNAGKPEVKTEVIENE
;
A
#
# COMPACT_ATOMS: atom_id res chain seq x y z
N MET A 1 -29.66 42.18 18.03
CA MET A 1 -29.03 40.88 17.70
C MET A 1 -29.35 40.60 16.24
N THR A 2 -28.43 40.85 15.34
CA THR A 2 -28.61 40.59 13.90
C THR A 2 -28.65 39.07 13.69
N ASP A 3 -29.77 38.58 13.20
CA ASP A 3 -30.00 37.18 12.83
C ASP A 3 -28.99 36.78 11.75
N LYS A 4 -27.80 36.30 12.15
CA LYS A 4 -26.86 35.72 11.20
C LYS A 4 -27.48 34.44 10.66
N PRO A 5 -27.48 34.20 9.34
CA PRO A 5 -28.02 32.96 8.78
C PRO A 5 -27.35 31.75 9.43
N LYS A 6 -28.18 30.84 9.93
CA LYS A 6 -27.71 29.59 10.56
C LYS A 6 -27.01 28.73 9.52
N LEU A 7 -25.78 28.29 9.80
CA LEU A 7 -25.03 27.40 8.91
C LEU A 7 -25.62 25.98 8.96
N ASN A 8 -25.82 25.37 7.80
CA ASN A 8 -26.22 23.98 7.66
C ASN A 8 -24.99 23.08 7.51
N VAL A 9 -24.76 22.20 8.49
CA VAL A 9 -23.54 21.40 8.55
C VAL A 9 -23.86 19.91 8.57
N GLY A 10 -23.37 19.17 7.59
CA GLY A 10 -23.39 17.71 7.57
C GLY A 10 -22.10 17.15 8.17
N ILE A 11 -22.19 16.08 8.97
CA ILE A 11 -21.00 15.44 9.55
C ILE A 11 -21.00 13.96 9.20
N ILE A 12 -19.92 13.54 8.52
CA ILE A 12 -19.61 12.15 8.18
C ILE A 12 -18.48 11.66 9.09
N GLY A 13 -18.76 10.62 9.87
CA GLY A 13 -17.81 10.07 10.86
C GLY A 13 -18.02 10.61 12.26
N LEU A 14 -18.67 9.80 13.11
CA LEU A 14 -18.93 10.14 14.49
C LEU A 14 -17.95 9.43 15.46
N GLY A 15 -16.65 9.50 15.18
CA GLY A 15 -15.60 9.28 16.16
C GLY A 15 -15.56 10.42 17.18
N PRO A 16 -14.61 10.40 18.12
CA PRO A 16 -14.49 11.48 19.12
C PRO A 16 -14.42 12.87 18.49
N VAL A 17 -13.66 13.04 17.39
CA VAL A 17 -13.54 14.33 16.69
C VAL A 17 -14.88 14.79 16.14
N GLY A 18 -15.58 13.93 15.40
CA GLY A 18 -16.86 14.28 14.78
C GLY A 18 -17.95 14.59 15.82
N MET A 19 -17.98 13.85 16.94
CA MET A 19 -18.95 14.10 18.02
C MET A 19 -18.68 15.42 18.75
N ILE A 20 -17.42 15.75 19.03
CA ILE A 20 -17.04 17.02 19.65
C ILE A 20 -17.42 18.19 18.72
N LEU A 21 -17.07 18.09 17.43
CA LEU A 21 -17.44 19.12 16.44
C LEU A 21 -18.96 19.25 16.31
N ALA A 22 -19.71 18.14 16.29
CA ALA A 22 -21.16 18.15 16.21
C ALA A 22 -21.78 18.94 17.38
N VAL A 23 -21.37 18.60 18.60
CA VAL A 23 -21.87 19.26 19.82
C VAL A 23 -21.56 20.75 19.80
N LYS A 24 -20.32 21.12 19.45
CA LYS A 24 -19.90 22.52 19.45
C LYS A 24 -20.56 23.35 18.34
N LEU A 25 -20.76 22.79 17.17
CA LEU A 25 -21.49 23.46 16.09
C LEU A 25 -22.97 23.64 16.43
N GLN A 26 -23.60 22.64 17.04
CA GLN A 26 -24.99 22.74 17.52
C GLN A 26 -25.12 23.81 18.63
N GLU A 27 -24.16 23.86 19.57
CA GLU A 27 -24.07 24.89 20.62
C GLU A 27 -23.93 26.30 20.03
N ALA A 28 -23.20 26.43 18.92
CA ALA A 28 -23.05 27.70 18.19
C ALA A 28 -24.32 28.12 17.43
N GLY A 29 -25.37 27.29 17.44
CA GLY A 29 -26.64 27.57 16.78
C GLY A 29 -26.70 27.11 15.32
N CYS A 30 -25.73 26.32 14.84
CA CYS A 30 -25.78 25.71 13.50
C CYS A 30 -26.85 24.63 13.43
N ASN A 31 -27.39 24.39 12.22
CA ASN A 31 -28.23 23.23 11.94
C ASN A 31 -27.31 22.04 11.61
N VAL A 32 -27.17 21.09 12.52
CA VAL A 32 -26.23 19.98 12.36
C VAL A 32 -26.98 18.69 12.04
N THR A 33 -26.67 18.07 10.90
CA THR A 33 -27.19 16.76 10.49
C THR A 33 -26.06 15.73 10.59
N LEU A 34 -26.30 14.64 11.31
CA LEU A 34 -25.31 13.58 11.52
C LEU A 34 -25.57 12.39 10.59
N CYS A 35 -24.53 11.85 9.96
CA CYS A 35 -24.63 10.62 9.17
C CYS A 35 -24.11 9.43 10.00
N VAL A 36 -25.00 8.47 10.32
CA VAL A 36 -24.72 7.30 11.18
C VAL A 36 -25.23 6.02 10.56
N ARG A 37 -24.34 5.22 9.96
CA ARG A 37 -24.71 3.93 9.30
C ARG A 37 -25.22 2.88 10.30
N ASN A 38 -24.65 2.81 11.51
CA ASN A 38 -25.04 1.83 12.53
C ASN A 38 -26.37 2.23 13.19
N GLU A 39 -27.38 1.40 13.04
CA GLU A 39 -28.75 1.68 13.49
C GLU A 39 -28.89 1.77 15.02
N VAL A 40 -28.24 0.88 15.73
CA VAL A 40 -28.27 0.90 17.22
C VAL A 40 -27.69 2.21 17.74
N ARG A 41 -26.56 2.63 17.18
CA ARG A 41 -25.92 3.89 17.53
C ARG A 41 -26.76 5.09 17.13
N ARG A 42 -27.35 5.06 15.93
CA ARG A 42 -28.23 6.11 15.43
C ARG A 42 -29.42 6.33 16.38
N ASN A 43 -30.13 5.26 16.71
CA ASN A 43 -31.29 5.31 17.61
C ASN A 43 -30.89 5.84 18.99
N LYS A 44 -29.74 5.45 19.50
CA LYS A 44 -29.24 5.94 20.79
C LYS A 44 -28.91 7.44 20.76
N ILE A 45 -28.32 7.95 19.68
CA ILE A 45 -28.04 9.38 19.51
C ILE A 45 -29.36 10.17 19.41
N ILE A 46 -30.37 9.66 18.68
CA ILE A 46 -31.67 10.32 18.55
C ILE A 46 -32.39 10.39 19.92
N SER A 47 -32.35 9.31 20.70
CA SER A 47 -33.09 9.24 21.99
C SER A 47 -32.38 9.94 23.13
N GLU A 48 -31.05 9.86 23.24
CA GLU A 48 -30.27 10.32 24.36
C GLU A 48 -29.37 11.53 24.05
N GLY A 49 -29.20 11.86 22.78
CA GLY A 49 -28.23 12.87 22.33
C GLY A 49 -26.79 12.39 22.38
N ILE A 50 -25.86 13.33 22.20
CA ILE A 50 -24.42 13.12 22.35
C ILE A 50 -23.99 13.71 23.69
N VAL A 51 -23.23 12.94 24.47
CA VAL A 51 -22.70 13.33 25.77
C VAL A 51 -21.21 13.55 25.68
N LEU A 52 -20.74 14.73 26.07
CA LEU A 52 -19.32 15.02 26.28
C LEU A 52 -19.05 15.05 27.79
N GLU A 53 -17.98 14.38 28.22
CA GLU A 53 -17.53 14.33 29.60
C GLU A 53 -16.09 14.84 29.76
N ASN A 54 -15.72 15.19 30.97
CA ASN A 54 -14.42 15.67 31.43
C ASN A 54 -14.16 17.13 31.04
N VAL A 55 -13.31 17.40 30.00
CA VAL A 55 -12.93 18.78 29.61
C VAL A 55 -14.16 19.60 29.18
N PHE A 56 -15.06 18.97 28.44
CA PHE A 56 -16.39 19.50 28.13
C PHE A 56 -17.42 18.65 28.86
N GLN A 57 -18.38 19.28 29.56
CA GLN A 57 -19.47 18.60 30.28
C GLN A 57 -20.80 19.06 29.68
N GLN A 58 -21.32 18.30 28.73
CA GLN A 58 -22.48 18.71 27.97
C GLN A 58 -23.23 17.52 27.38
N THR A 59 -24.56 17.57 27.45
CA THR A 59 -25.45 16.67 26.68
C THR A 59 -26.20 17.48 25.65
N THR A 60 -26.11 17.09 24.41
CA THR A 60 -26.71 17.82 23.28
C THR A 60 -27.62 16.89 22.48
N PRO A 61 -28.92 17.23 22.31
CA PRO A 61 -29.84 16.44 21.50
C PRO A 61 -29.55 16.61 20.00
N PHE A 62 -29.68 15.52 19.26
CA PHE A 62 -29.57 15.49 17.80
C PHE A 62 -30.78 14.77 17.20
N PRO A 63 -31.86 15.49 16.86
CA PRO A 63 -33.03 14.89 16.23
C PRO A 63 -32.80 14.56 14.75
N ASP A 64 -31.85 15.25 14.08
CA ASP A 64 -31.58 15.10 12.65
C ASP A 64 -30.38 14.19 12.42
N VAL A 65 -30.66 12.88 12.32
CA VAL A 65 -29.64 11.84 12.11
C VAL A 65 -30.08 10.95 10.94
N VAL A 66 -29.31 11.03 9.83
CA VAL A 66 -29.55 10.23 8.62
C VAL A 66 -28.71 8.95 8.63
N LYS A 67 -29.13 7.96 7.84
CA LYS A 67 -28.44 6.66 7.75
C LYS A 67 -27.38 6.66 6.64
N ASN A 68 -27.69 7.21 5.49
CA ASN A 68 -26.82 7.19 4.31
C ASN A 68 -26.32 8.61 4.02
N ILE A 69 -25.16 8.72 3.40
CA ILE A 69 -24.57 10.01 3.03
C ILE A 69 -25.47 10.74 2.02
N LYS A 70 -26.06 10.03 1.06
CA LYS A 70 -26.99 10.60 0.07
C LYS A 70 -28.22 11.28 0.70
N ASP A 71 -28.64 10.85 1.89
CA ASP A 71 -29.81 11.43 2.61
C ASP A 71 -29.50 12.85 3.14
N LEU A 72 -28.23 13.30 3.04
CA LEU A 72 -27.82 14.67 3.32
C LEU A 72 -28.15 15.65 2.17
N ALA A 73 -28.52 15.18 0.98
CA ALA A 73 -28.79 16.04 -0.18
C ALA A 73 -29.93 17.05 0.06
N ASP A 74 -30.96 16.65 0.83
CA ASP A 74 -32.11 17.51 1.13
C ASP A 74 -31.85 18.54 2.24
N LYS A 75 -30.60 18.61 2.78
CA LYS A 75 -30.26 19.46 3.93
C LYS A 75 -29.70 20.83 3.56
N ASP A 76 -29.58 21.14 2.27
CA ASP A 76 -29.06 22.41 1.75
C ASP A 76 -27.77 22.86 2.46
N LEU A 77 -26.75 21.97 2.46
CA LEU A 77 -25.53 22.11 3.24
C LEU A 77 -24.64 23.29 2.81
N ASP A 78 -24.17 24.04 3.79
CA ASP A 78 -23.07 25.01 3.62
C ASP A 78 -21.71 24.32 3.84
N TYR A 79 -21.66 23.37 4.80
CA TYR A 79 -20.44 22.62 5.09
C TYR A 79 -20.72 21.12 5.22
N LEU A 80 -19.75 20.34 4.73
CA LEU A 80 -19.69 18.88 4.90
C LEU A 80 -18.38 18.52 5.59
N VAL A 81 -18.46 18.06 6.83
CA VAL A 81 -17.28 17.71 7.64
C VAL A 81 -16.98 16.23 7.54
N PHE A 82 -15.77 15.90 7.12
CA PHE A 82 -15.24 14.54 7.15
C PHE A 82 -14.40 14.34 8.41
N ALA A 83 -14.90 13.50 9.32
CA ALA A 83 -14.25 13.10 10.57
C ALA A 83 -14.17 11.56 10.71
N VAL A 84 -14.26 10.84 9.59
CA VAL A 84 -13.94 9.41 9.51
C VAL A 84 -12.44 9.19 9.60
N LYS A 85 -11.99 7.97 9.87
CA LYS A 85 -10.57 7.61 9.76
C LYS A 85 -10.09 7.80 8.32
N SER A 86 -8.85 8.25 8.13
CA SER A 86 -8.31 8.60 6.82
C SER A 86 -8.43 7.46 5.80
N TYR A 87 -8.22 6.21 6.22
CA TYR A 87 -8.38 5.01 5.39
C TYR A 87 -9.85 4.67 5.02
N GLN A 88 -10.83 5.36 5.59
CA GLN A 88 -12.27 5.18 5.30
C GLN A 88 -12.83 6.26 4.38
N VAL A 89 -12.05 7.25 4.00
CA VAL A 89 -12.53 8.38 3.18
C VAL A 89 -12.99 7.88 1.82
N GLU A 90 -12.19 7.08 1.13
CA GLU A 90 -12.52 6.56 -0.21
C GLU A 90 -13.87 5.86 -0.26
N ASP A 91 -14.22 5.07 0.77
CA ASP A 91 -15.51 4.37 0.89
C ASP A 91 -16.72 5.30 0.98
N THR A 92 -16.49 6.59 1.19
CA THR A 92 -17.57 7.60 1.36
C THR A 92 -17.73 8.53 0.16
N LEU A 93 -16.74 8.58 -0.73
CA LEU A 93 -16.67 9.59 -1.78
C LEU A 93 -17.78 9.44 -2.82
N ASP A 94 -18.13 8.22 -3.24
CA ASP A 94 -19.10 7.99 -4.30
C ASP A 94 -20.50 8.51 -3.92
N GLU A 95 -20.93 8.27 -2.67
CA GLU A 95 -22.17 8.82 -2.17
C GLU A 95 -22.09 10.34 -1.95
N ALA A 96 -20.94 10.82 -1.44
CA ALA A 96 -20.75 12.21 -1.09
C ALA A 96 -20.67 13.15 -2.31
N ARG A 97 -20.25 12.65 -3.48
CA ARG A 97 -20.27 13.43 -4.73
C ARG A 97 -21.65 13.96 -5.11
N SER A 98 -22.73 13.25 -4.75
CA SER A 98 -24.09 13.68 -5.02
C SER A 98 -24.52 14.93 -4.23
N LEU A 99 -23.73 15.32 -3.20
CA LEU A 99 -24.00 16.48 -2.35
C LEU A 99 -23.40 17.79 -2.87
N ILE A 100 -22.68 17.75 -4.00
CA ILE A 100 -21.97 18.94 -4.52
C ILE A 100 -22.97 20.01 -4.99
N THR A 101 -22.85 21.19 -4.39
CA THR A 101 -23.52 22.42 -4.81
C THR A 101 -22.49 23.56 -4.88
N ASP A 102 -22.84 24.70 -5.47
CA ASP A 102 -21.93 25.83 -5.59
C ASP A 102 -21.48 26.39 -4.24
N LYS A 103 -22.37 26.36 -3.25
CA LYS A 103 -22.11 26.86 -1.90
C LYS A 103 -21.35 25.87 -1.01
N LEU A 104 -21.44 24.58 -1.31
CA LEU A 104 -20.87 23.54 -0.45
C LEU A 104 -19.37 23.72 -0.27
N THR A 105 -18.95 23.73 1.00
CA THR A 105 -17.57 23.70 1.43
C THR A 105 -17.31 22.43 2.22
N VAL A 106 -16.21 21.72 1.89
CA VAL A 106 -15.86 20.45 2.52
C VAL A 106 -14.75 20.67 3.53
N VAL A 107 -14.89 20.14 4.75
CA VAL A 107 -13.91 20.27 5.82
C VAL A 107 -13.28 18.90 6.11
N SER A 108 -11.97 18.79 5.88
CA SER A 108 -11.16 17.63 6.29
C SER A 108 -10.69 17.83 7.72
N ALA A 109 -11.23 17.04 8.67
CA ALA A 109 -10.90 17.12 10.09
C ALA A 109 -10.13 15.89 10.61
N GLN A 110 -9.59 15.06 9.71
CA GLN A 110 -8.79 13.89 10.03
C GLN A 110 -7.39 14.28 10.53
N ASN A 111 -6.67 13.33 11.12
CA ASN A 111 -5.26 13.49 11.45
C ASN A 111 -4.38 12.96 10.31
N GLY A 112 -3.20 13.54 10.13
CA GLY A 112 -2.19 13.09 9.16
C GLY A 112 -1.87 14.15 8.11
N ILE A 113 -0.85 13.89 7.30
CA ILE A 113 -0.44 14.71 6.16
C ILE A 113 -1.24 14.28 4.92
N ASP A 114 -1.60 15.23 4.07
CA ASP A 114 -2.31 15.05 2.79
C ASP A 114 -3.69 14.38 2.90
N VAL A 115 -4.30 14.35 4.07
CA VAL A 115 -5.63 13.72 4.21
C VAL A 115 -6.72 14.50 3.49
N GLN A 116 -6.56 15.80 3.28
CA GLN A 116 -7.43 16.64 2.45
C GLN A 116 -7.32 16.29 0.96
N GLU A 117 -6.17 15.80 0.50
CA GLU A 117 -5.94 15.37 -0.88
C GLU A 117 -6.88 14.22 -1.29
N LEU A 118 -7.31 13.40 -0.32
CA LEU A 118 -8.27 12.33 -0.57
C LEU A 118 -9.64 12.85 -1.01
N LEU A 119 -9.99 14.10 -0.69
CA LEU A 119 -11.27 14.72 -1.01
C LEU A 119 -11.26 15.45 -2.36
N ILE A 120 -10.10 15.87 -2.84
CA ILE A 120 -9.95 16.65 -4.07
C ILE A 120 -10.53 15.94 -5.32
N PRO A 121 -10.32 14.63 -5.54
CA PRO A 121 -10.86 13.94 -6.71
C PRO A 121 -12.40 13.95 -6.79
N ALA A 122 -13.06 14.11 -5.63
CA ALA A 122 -14.51 14.16 -5.57
C ALA A 122 -15.06 15.59 -5.64
N PHE A 123 -14.43 16.53 -4.93
CA PHE A 123 -14.99 17.87 -4.68
C PHE A 123 -14.24 19.01 -5.39
N GLY A 124 -13.03 18.76 -5.88
CA GLY A 124 -12.11 19.80 -6.38
C GLY A 124 -11.41 20.54 -5.23
N ASP A 125 -10.19 21.00 -5.48
CA ASP A 125 -9.34 21.70 -4.51
C ASP A 125 -9.94 23.02 -4.00
N GLY A 126 -10.65 23.74 -4.88
CA GLY A 126 -11.31 25.01 -4.54
C GLY A 126 -12.44 24.92 -3.52
N ARG A 127 -12.87 23.71 -3.12
CA ARG A 127 -13.94 23.51 -2.11
C ARG A 127 -13.45 22.95 -0.78
N VAL A 128 -12.18 22.55 -0.68
CA VAL A 128 -11.66 21.81 0.47
C VAL A 128 -10.99 22.75 1.47
N LEU A 129 -11.44 22.67 2.72
CA LEU A 129 -10.78 23.24 3.89
C LEU A 129 -10.06 22.14 4.67
N ARG A 130 -8.89 22.45 5.16
CA ARG A 130 -8.14 21.62 6.10
C ARG A 130 -8.34 22.15 7.53
N MET A 131 -8.76 21.29 8.45
CA MET A 131 -8.89 21.63 9.87
C MET A 131 -7.89 20.83 10.69
N ILE A 132 -7.10 21.52 11.50
CA ILE A 132 -6.15 20.94 12.46
C ILE A 132 -6.77 21.01 13.85
N VAL A 133 -7.20 19.86 14.36
CA VAL A 133 -7.90 19.76 15.66
C VAL A 133 -6.91 19.50 16.79
N ASN A 134 -6.87 20.34 17.81
CA ASN A 134 -5.99 20.24 18.98
C ASN A 134 -6.77 19.80 20.23
N PHE A 135 -7.70 18.88 20.02
CA PHE A 135 -8.43 18.17 21.07
C PHE A 135 -8.47 16.68 20.78
N ALA A 136 -8.69 15.88 21.80
CA ALA A 136 -8.90 14.44 21.67
C ALA A 136 -9.89 13.93 22.70
N GLY A 137 -10.39 12.74 22.46
CA GLY A 137 -11.29 12.03 23.36
C GLY A 137 -11.35 10.55 23.06
N ASN A 138 -11.90 9.80 23.98
CA ASN A 138 -12.14 8.38 23.87
C ASN A 138 -13.65 8.10 23.91
N MET A 139 -14.11 7.23 23.03
CA MET A 139 -15.48 6.71 23.09
C MET A 139 -15.61 5.79 24.29
N ILE A 140 -16.51 6.11 25.22
CA ILE A 140 -16.83 5.26 26.38
C ILE A 140 -18.20 4.58 26.24
N ALA A 141 -19.06 5.13 25.37
CA ALA A 141 -20.30 4.52 24.92
C ALA A 141 -20.61 4.97 23.49
N PRO A 142 -21.57 4.35 22.77
CA PRO A 142 -21.89 4.70 21.38
C PRO A 142 -22.20 6.18 21.12
N ASN A 143 -22.71 6.89 22.13
CA ASN A 143 -23.07 8.31 22.09
C ASN A 143 -22.32 9.17 23.14
N VAL A 144 -21.29 8.61 23.84
CA VAL A 144 -20.58 9.30 24.92
C VAL A 144 -19.09 9.38 24.61
N VAL A 145 -18.52 10.60 24.65
CA VAL A 145 -17.10 10.87 24.48
C VAL A 145 -16.54 11.46 25.76
N LYS A 146 -15.55 10.79 26.35
CA LYS A 146 -14.69 11.38 27.37
C LYS A 146 -13.60 12.19 26.69
N VAL A 147 -13.72 13.52 26.71
CA VAL A 147 -12.73 14.43 26.13
C VAL A 147 -11.49 14.42 27.01
N THR A 148 -10.36 14.00 26.49
CA THR A 148 -9.12 13.82 27.26
C THR A 148 -8.33 15.11 27.41
N PHE A 149 -8.29 15.93 26.36
CA PHE A 149 -7.67 17.26 26.41
C PHE A 149 -8.24 18.19 25.32
N PHE A 150 -8.05 19.48 25.52
CA PHE A 150 -8.15 20.52 24.51
C PHE A 150 -7.02 21.52 24.74
N THR A 151 -6.15 21.67 23.76
CA THR A 151 -5.03 22.64 23.76
C THR A 151 -5.28 23.66 22.66
N PRO A 152 -5.99 24.77 22.97
CA PRO A 152 -6.31 25.77 21.95
C PRO A 152 -5.05 26.49 21.43
N PRO A 153 -5.11 27.03 20.20
CA PRO A 153 -6.23 27.00 19.26
C PRO A 153 -6.24 25.77 18.34
N ASN A 154 -7.40 25.43 17.77
CA ASN A 154 -7.46 24.70 16.50
C ASN A 154 -7.15 25.65 15.36
N TYR A 155 -6.84 25.08 14.17
CA TYR A 155 -6.61 25.87 12.96
C TYR A 155 -7.49 25.39 11.82
N ILE A 156 -7.94 26.31 10.94
CA ILE A 156 -8.68 25.95 9.72
C ILE A 156 -8.27 26.89 8.59
N GLY A 157 -8.04 26.33 7.40
CA GLY A 157 -7.65 27.11 6.24
C GLY A 157 -8.06 26.44 4.94
N SER A 158 -8.19 27.24 3.89
CA SER A 158 -8.34 26.73 2.54
C SER A 158 -6.97 26.29 2.01
N ILE A 159 -6.90 25.13 1.37
CA ILE A 159 -5.63 24.59 0.87
C ILE A 159 -5.03 25.40 -0.30
N ASN A 160 -5.83 26.26 -0.92
CA ASN A 160 -5.44 27.13 -2.04
C ASN A 160 -5.99 28.55 -1.92
N ASP A 161 -6.41 28.96 -0.72
CA ASP A 161 -7.01 30.24 -0.36
C ASP A 161 -8.36 30.58 -1.03
N ALA A 162 -8.90 29.70 -1.88
CA ALA A 162 -10.16 29.94 -2.60
C ALA A 162 -11.40 30.07 -1.67
N ARG A 163 -11.34 29.47 -0.47
CA ARG A 163 -12.43 29.44 0.52
C ARG A 163 -12.04 30.06 1.87
N GLY A 164 -11.15 31.05 1.87
CA GLY A 164 -10.70 31.75 3.09
C GLY A 164 -11.82 32.35 3.91
N GLU A 165 -12.83 32.98 3.26
CA GLU A 165 -14.01 33.52 3.95
C GLU A 165 -14.89 32.41 4.58
N GLN A 166 -15.00 31.25 3.94
CA GLN A 166 -15.71 30.11 4.50
C GLN A 166 -14.95 29.52 5.70
N ALA A 167 -13.62 29.44 5.63
CA ALA A 167 -12.79 29.04 6.76
C ALA A 167 -13.02 29.96 7.96
N LYS A 168 -13.08 31.28 7.74
CA LYS A 168 -13.35 32.27 8.76
C LYS A 168 -14.74 32.12 9.39
N LYS A 169 -15.80 31.93 8.58
CA LYS A 169 -17.17 31.72 9.07
C LYS A 169 -17.29 30.45 9.91
N PHE A 170 -16.63 29.37 9.49
CA PHE A 170 -16.63 28.11 10.25
C PHE A 170 -15.88 28.27 11.59
N ALA A 171 -14.73 28.96 11.58
CA ALA A 171 -13.98 29.28 12.80
C ALA A 171 -14.80 30.17 13.77
N GLU A 172 -15.49 31.20 13.27
CA GLU A 172 -16.37 32.05 14.05
C GLU A 172 -17.46 31.23 14.76
N ALA A 173 -18.11 30.30 14.06
CA ALA A 173 -19.11 29.42 14.66
C ALA A 173 -18.52 28.60 15.80
N LEU A 174 -17.35 27.97 15.63
CA LEU A 174 -16.70 27.20 16.69
C LEU A 174 -16.26 28.07 17.88
N ASN A 175 -15.81 29.30 17.61
CA ASN A 175 -15.41 30.25 18.65
C ASN A 175 -16.59 30.69 19.53
N VAL A 176 -17.81 30.81 18.97
CA VAL A 176 -19.04 31.07 19.75
C VAL A 176 -19.28 29.98 20.80
N ALA A 177 -18.98 28.72 20.44
CA ALA A 177 -19.10 27.57 21.35
C ALA A 177 -17.82 27.30 22.18
N SER A 178 -16.95 28.30 22.32
CA SER A 178 -15.69 28.21 23.10
C SER A 178 -14.73 27.13 22.63
N LEU A 179 -14.86 26.67 21.37
CA LEU A 179 -13.89 25.79 20.72
C LEU A 179 -12.92 26.64 19.89
N THR A 180 -12.02 27.36 20.57
CA THR A 180 -11.09 28.32 19.97
C THR A 180 -10.46 27.79 18.70
N THR A 181 -10.77 28.45 17.57
CA THR A 181 -10.32 28.07 16.24
C THR A 181 -9.86 29.31 15.47
N HIS A 182 -8.65 29.26 14.94
CA HIS A 182 -8.07 30.36 14.16
C HIS A 182 -8.15 30.05 12.67
N PRO A 183 -8.77 30.95 11.88
CA PRO A 183 -8.67 30.86 10.43
C PRO A 183 -7.25 31.30 10.01
N VAL A 184 -6.66 30.55 9.08
CA VAL A 184 -5.29 30.76 8.58
C VAL A 184 -5.24 30.62 7.07
N ASP A 185 -4.18 31.11 6.44
CA ASP A 185 -3.94 30.95 5.01
C ASP A 185 -3.49 29.53 4.64
N SER A 186 -3.35 29.26 3.36
CA SER A 186 -3.00 27.95 2.81
C SER A 186 -1.62 27.48 3.28
N PHE A 187 -0.64 28.37 3.37
CA PHE A 187 0.70 28.02 3.83
C PHE A 187 0.70 27.64 5.32
N GLU A 188 0.07 28.45 6.15
CA GLU A 188 0.04 28.22 7.60
C GLU A 188 -0.76 26.96 7.96
N VAL A 189 -1.88 26.66 7.29
CA VAL A 189 -2.63 25.44 7.60
C VAL A 189 -1.84 24.18 7.30
N ILE A 190 -1.08 24.16 6.18
CA ILE A 190 -0.19 23.04 5.84
C ILE A 190 0.99 22.95 6.82
N ARG A 191 1.57 24.08 7.21
CA ARG A 191 2.62 24.11 8.24
C ARG A 191 2.11 23.51 9.57
N ARG A 192 0.88 23.82 9.98
CA ARG A 192 0.25 23.26 11.19
C ARG A 192 -0.08 21.78 11.06
N GLU A 193 -0.44 21.34 9.87
CA GLU A 193 -0.62 19.91 9.57
C GLU A 193 0.69 19.12 9.80
N TRP A 194 1.80 19.61 9.26
CA TRP A 194 3.11 19.01 9.46
C TRP A 194 3.53 19.06 10.93
N GLU A 195 3.43 20.21 11.59
CA GLU A 195 3.73 20.36 13.02
C GLU A 195 3.01 19.29 13.85
N LYS A 196 1.70 19.17 13.67
CA LYS A 196 0.89 18.18 14.39
C LYS A 196 1.27 16.75 14.04
N THR A 197 1.53 16.47 12.78
CA THR A 197 1.89 15.12 12.34
C THR A 197 3.27 14.73 12.85
N ILE A 198 4.23 15.64 12.91
CA ILE A 198 5.54 15.41 13.53
C ILE A 198 5.38 15.00 14.99
N LEU A 199 4.53 15.71 15.75
CA LEU A 199 4.23 15.35 17.14
C LEU A 199 3.58 13.96 17.25
N ASN A 200 2.61 13.65 16.39
CA ASN A 200 1.92 12.37 16.41
C ASN A 200 2.85 11.20 15.99
N SER A 201 3.63 11.37 14.94
CA SER A 201 4.51 10.33 14.41
C SER A 201 5.65 9.99 15.37
N SER A 202 6.13 10.97 16.14
CA SER A 202 7.25 10.80 17.05
C SER A 202 6.97 9.84 18.21
N LEU A 203 5.74 9.82 18.70
CA LEU A 203 5.38 9.11 19.93
C LEU A 203 4.36 8.01 19.72
N SER A 204 3.36 8.21 18.81
CA SER A 204 2.21 7.30 18.72
C SER A 204 2.58 5.88 18.28
N ALA A 205 3.47 5.74 17.31
CA ALA A 205 3.90 4.44 16.82
C ALA A 205 4.79 3.72 17.85
N LEU A 206 5.70 4.45 18.50
CA LEU A 206 6.58 3.95 19.56
C LEU A 206 5.73 3.45 20.76
N CYS A 207 4.78 4.24 21.24
CA CYS A 207 3.86 3.84 22.31
C CYS A 207 3.05 2.59 21.93
N GLY A 208 2.60 2.48 20.69
CA GLY A 208 1.83 1.33 20.21
C GLY A 208 2.63 0.04 20.15
N VAL A 209 3.86 0.11 19.64
CA VAL A 209 4.77 -1.05 19.52
C VAL A 209 5.33 -1.45 20.88
N GLY A 210 5.79 -0.48 21.68
CA GLY A 210 6.36 -0.69 23.01
C GLY A 210 5.32 -0.95 24.09
N ARG A 211 4.03 -0.71 23.83
CA ARG A 211 2.94 -0.73 24.82
C ARG A 211 3.20 0.21 26.00
N LEU A 212 3.80 1.36 25.71
CA LEU A 212 4.11 2.40 26.69
C LEU A 212 3.06 3.51 26.61
N THR A 213 2.67 4.05 27.77
CA THR A 213 1.92 5.31 27.81
C THR A 213 2.82 6.47 27.37
N MET A 214 2.23 7.64 27.09
CA MET A 214 3.01 8.82 26.75
C MET A 214 3.98 9.21 27.89
N ALA A 215 3.54 9.10 29.14
CA ALA A 215 4.36 9.40 30.31
C ALA A 215 5.54 8.43 30.45
N GLU A 216 5.30 7.13 30.27
CA GLU A 216 6.35 6.11 30.32
C GLU A 216 7.40 6.33 29.21
N ALA A 217 6.96 6.51 27.96
CA ALA A 217 7.85 6.76 26.85
C ALA A 217 8.65 8.07 26.97
N MET A 218 8.10 9.09 27.63
CA MET A 218 8.79 10.38 27.87
C MET A 218 9.64 10.40 29.15
N SER A 219 9.71 9.30 29.89
CA SER A 219 10.49 9.18 31.14
C SER A 219 11.77 8.38 30.97
N ASP A 220 11.85 7.53 29.95
CA ASP A 220 12.98 6.65 29.68
C ASP A 220 13.98 7.30 28.72
N PRO A 221 15.30 7.31 29.04
CA PRO A 221 16.32 7.95 28.22
C PRO A 221 16.45 7.39 26.81
N ASP A 222 16.31 6.07 26.63
CA ASP A 222 16.48 5.41 25.33
C ASP A 222 15.30 5.73 24.39
N THR A 223 14.09 5.79 24.94
CA THR A 223 12.90 6.20 24.16
C THR A 223 12.90 7.69 23.86
N LEU A 224 13.43 8.54 24.75
CA LEU A 224 13.62 9.98 24.48
C LEU A 224 14.54 10.22 23.29
N GLU A 225 15.65 9.46 23.20
CA GLU A 225 16.58 9.54 22.06
C GLU A 225 15.86 9.14 20.74
N LEU A 226 15.11 8.03 20.76
CA LEU A 226 14.33 7.59 19.59
C LEU A 226 13.31 8.65 19.16
N ILE A 227 12.58 9.23 20.10
CA ILE A 227 11.56 10.27 19.82
C ILE A 227 12.24 11.48 19.17
N GLU A 228 13.36 11.94 19.72
CA GLU A 228 14.09 13.08 19.18
C GLU A 228 14.61 12.81 17.75
N GLN A 229 15.10 11.61 17.48
CA GLN A 229 15.57 11.23 16.15
C GLN A 229 14.43 11.12 15.14
N ILE A 230 13.26 10.57 15.53
CA ILE A 230 12.06 10.53 14.67
C ILE A 230 11.62 11.94 14.29
N ILE A 231 11.65 12.88 15.26
CA ILE A 231 11.34 14.30 15.00
C ILE A 231 12.35 14.90 14.04
N LYS A 232 13.66 14.66 14.22
CA LYS A 232 14.72 15.17 13.35
C LYS A 232 14.54 14.72 11.90
N GLU A 233 14.30 13.42 11.68
CA GLU A 233 14.02 12.91 10.34
C GLU A 233 12.81 13.62 9.69
N ALA A 234 11.75 13.83 10.46
CA ALA A 234 10.52 14.46 9.96
C ALA A 234 10.70 15.96 9.67
N VAL A 235 11.48 16.68 10.48
CA VAL A 235 11.81 18.09 10.27
C VAL A 235 12.68 18.25 9.02
N GLU A 236 13.70 17.41 8.84
CA GLU A 236 14.55 17.42 7.65
C GLU A 236 13.73 17.22 6.36
N VAL A 237 12.77 16.30 6.39
CA VAL A 237 11.83 16.08 5.26
C VAL A 237 10.95 17.29 5.03
N ALA A 238 10.39 17.90 6.08
CA ALA A 238 9.54 19.09 5.97
C ALA A 238 10.28 20.29 5.34
N GLU A 239 11.56 20.45 5.67
CA GLU A 239 12.41 21.50 5.07
C GLU A 239 12.54 21.36 3.55
N GLN A 240 12.60 20.12 3.03
CA GLN A 240 12.63 19.86 1.59
C GLN A 240 11.30 20.27 0.90
N GLU A 241 10.18 20.15 1.60
CA GLU A 241 8.87 20.66 1.16
C GLU A 241 8.71 22.17 1.45
N LYS A 242 9.80 22.87 1.80
CA LYS A 242 9.85 24.31 2.12
C LYS A 242 9.04 24.71 3.36
N ILE A 243 8.72 23.75 4.20
CA ILE A 243 8.05 23.97 5.47
C ILE A 243 9.10 24.20 6.54
N ARG A 244 9.18 25.41 7.04
CA ARG A 244 10.20 25.80 8.02
C ARG A 244 9.60 25.92 9.41
N PHE A 245 10.35 25.47 10.39
CA PHE A 245 10.07 25.61 11.81
C PHE A 245 11.14 26.48 12.49
N PRO A 246 10.86 27.03 13.67
CA PRO A 246 11.87 27.75 14.47
C PRO A 246 13.07 26.84 14.80
N ASP A 247 14.25 27.41 14.98
CA ASP A 247 15.50 26.67 15.29
C ASP A 247 15.39 25.81 16.55
N ASP A 248 14.55 26.19 17.50
CA ASP A 248 14.32 25.43 18.72
C ASP A 248 13.10 24.48 18.65
N PHE A 249 12.53 24.26 17.45
CA PHE A 249 11.29 23.50 17.27
C PHE A 249 11.37 22.08 17.86
N ILE A 250 12.47 21.36 17.67
CA ILE A 250 12.66 20.01 18.23
C ILE A 250 12.56 20.08 19.77
N ARG A 251 13.19 21.06 20.40
CA ARG A 251 13.08 21.28 21.85
C ARG A 251 11.66 21.65 22.27
N GLN A 252 10.93 22.40 21.44
CA GLN A 252 9.52 22.71 21.69
C GLN A 252 8.66 21.44 21.64
N CYS A 253 8.87 20.57 20.64
CA CYS A 253 8.20 19.28 20.53
C CYS A 253 8.46 18.40 21.76
N MET A 254 9.71 18.23 22.18
CA MET A 254 10.07 17.44 23.36
C MET A 254 9.42 17.99 24.63
N ARG A 255 9.40 19.31 24.83
CA ARG A 255 8.71 19.96 25.98
C ARG A 255 7.20 19.76 25.93
N TYR A 256 6.60 19.81 24.74
CA TYR A 256 5.18 19.56 24.57
C TYR A 256 4.81 18.11 24.89
N LEU A 257 5.54 17.15 24.33
CA LEU A 257 5.31 15.72 24.53
C LEU A 257 5.51 15.30 26.01
N LYS A 258 6.43 15.94 26.72
CA LYS A 258 6.67 15.69 28.16
C LYS A 258 5.46 16.04 29.04
N LYS A 259 4.54 16.89 28.54
CA LYS A 259 3.27 17.18 29.22
C LYS A 259 2.21 16.12 28.97
N GLY A 260 2.50 15.12 28.12
CA GLY A 260 1.63 13.98 27.88
C GLY A 260 1.37 13.21 29.16
N GLY A 261 0.12 12.86 29.38
CA GLY A 261 -0.30 12.14 30.58
C GLY A 261 -0.08 10.64 30.49
N ASP A 262 -0.49 9.95 31.53
CA ASP A 262 -0.46 8.48 31.62
C ASP A 262 -1.61 7.85 30.80
N HIS A 263 -1.52 8.00 29.48
CA HIS A 263 -2.48 7.44 28.53
C HIS A 263 -1.81 7.09 27.21
N PHE A 264 -2.47 6.23 26.41
CA PHE A 264 -2.02 5.88 25.08
C PHE A 264 -2.49 6.91 24.03
N PRO A 265 -1.64 7.31 23.09
CA PRO A 265 -2.07 8.06 21.89
C PRO A 265 -3.10 7.27 21.07
N SER A 266 -3.87 7.97 20.23
CA SER A 266 -4.98 7.36 19.45
C SER A 266 -4.53 6.20 18.55
N LEU A 267 -3.42 6.35 17.84
CA LEU A 267 -2.87 5.28 17.00
C LEU A 267 -2.42 4.07 17.83
N ALA A 268 -1.76 4.31 18.98
CA ALA A 268 -1.37 3.24 19.90
C ALA A 268 -2.61 2.51 20.45
N THR A 269 -3.66 3.25 20.82
CA THR A 269 -4.93 2.68 21.27
C THR A 269 -5.56 1.81 20.18
N ASP A 270 -5.58 2.27 18.91
CA ASP A 270 -6.10 1.50 17.77
C ASP A 270 -5.29 0.21 17.57
N LEU A 271 -3.96 0.29 17.60
CA LEU A 271 -3.08 -0.85 17.45
C LEU A 271 -3.25 -1.90 18.56
N ILE A 272 -3.28 -1.45 19.82
CA ILE A 272 -3.44 -2.32 21.00
C ILE A 272 -4.81 -3.01 20.99
N GLN A 273 -5.86 -2.30 20.57
CA GLN A 273 -7.22 -2.84 20.46
C GLN A 273 -7.42 -3.68 19.16
N GLY A 274 -6.37 -3.85 18.37
CA GLY A 274 -6.40 -4.64 17.14
C GLY A 274 -7.27 -4.00 16.06
N ARG A 275 -7.33 -2.68 15.98
CA ARG A 275 -8.01 -1.94 14.92
C ARG A 275 -7.01 -1.51 13.84
N GLN A 276 -7.52 -1.19 12.66
CA GLN A 276 -6.72 -0.56 11.61
C GLN A 276 -6.22 0.80 12.11
N THR A 277 -4.96 1.14 11.77
CA THR A 277 -4.30 2.37 12.19
C THR A 277 -4.14 3.35 11.03
N GLU A 278 -3.89 4.61 11.35
CA GLU A 278 -3.61 5.69 10.40
C GLU A 278 -2.09 5.89 10.16
N ILE A 279 -1.28 4.85 10.39
CA ILE A 279 0.19 4.93 10.29
C ILE A 279 0.68 5.43 8.92
N ASP A 280 -0.04 5.11 7.84
CA ASP A 280 0.28 5.53 6.48
C ASP A 280 0.23 7.06 6.31
N TYR A 281 -0.64 7.73 7.06
CA TYR A 281 -0.83 9.18 7.03
C TYR A 281 0.04 9.93 8.06
N PHE A 282 0.77 9.19 8.92
CA PHE A 282 1.73 9.74 9.90
C PHE A 282 3.17 9.43 9.46
N ASN A 283 3.82 8.46 10.11
CA ASN A 283 5.18 8.07 9.76
C ASN A 283 5.31 7.62 8.30
N GLY A 284 4.28 6.98 7.72
CA GLY A 284 4.26 6.56 6.32
C GLY A 284 4.41 7.74 5.36
N LYS A 285 3.70 8.84 5.57
CA LYS A 285 3.83 10.05 4.74
C LYS A 285 5.20 10.69 4.86
N ILE A 286 5.78 10.74 6.06
CA ILE A 286 7.17 11.22 6.26
C ILE A 286 8.14 10.37 5.43
N VAL A 287 7.96 9.05 5.42
CA VAL A 287 8.76 8.13 4.61
C VAL A 287 8.58 8.39 3.10
N ASP A 288 7.36 8.60 2.65
CA ASP A 288 7.08 8.84 1.22
C ASP A 288 7.71 10.15 0.74
N TYR A 289 7.60 11.21 1.53
CA TYR A 289 8.28 12.48 1.26
C TYR A 289 9.81 12.38 1.39
N GLY A 290 10.30 11.60 2.36
CA GLY A 290 11.73 11.31 2.48
C GLY A 290 12.27 10.63 1.20
N ARG A 291 11.56 9.65 0.66
CA ARG A 291 11.90 8.99 -0.61
C ARG A 291 11.87 9.96 -1.80
N LYS A 292 10.84 10.82 -1.86
CA LYS A 292 10.71 11.85 -2.91
C LYS A 292 11.92 12.78 -2.95
N HIS A 293 12.49 13.12 -1.78
CA HIS A 293 13.60 14.08 -1.64
C HIS A 293 14.95 13.44 -1.31
N TYR A 294 15.05 12.10 -1.34
CA TYR A 294 16.28 11.36 -1.02
C TYR A 294 16.78 11.61 0.42
N VAL A 295 15.89 11.96 1.34
CA VAL A 295 16.17 12.10 2.77
C VAL A 295 15.97 10.74 3.45
N ARG A 296 16.92 10.35 4.29
CA ARG A 296 16.81 9.09 5.06
C ARG A 296 15.82 9.26 6.22
N THR A 297 14.85 8.34 6.28
CA THR A 297 13.81 8.31 7.33
C THR A 297 13.74 6.92 7.95
N SER A 298 14.89 6.43 8.43
CA SER A 298 15.06 5.03 8.84
C SER A 298 14.16 4.64 10.02
N LEU A 299 14.00 5.50 11.02
CA LEU A 299 13.16 5.25 12.18
C LEU A 299 11.68 5.36 11.82
N ASN A 300 11.29 6.40 11.07
CA ASN A 300 9.91 6.51 10.58
C ASN A 300 9.52 5.29 9.73
N LEU A 301 10.41 4.79 8.87
CA LEU A 301 10.20 3.57 8.08
C LEU A 301 10.06 2.33 8.97
N ALA A 302 10.95 2.16 9.96
CA ALA A 302 10.90 1.02 10.87
C ALA A 302 9.57 0.97 11.63
N PHE A 303 9.15 2.08 12.24
CA PHE A 303 7.87 2.15 12.94
C PHE A 303 6.67 1.98 12.01
N THR A 304 6.71 2.55 10.80
CA THR A 304 5.65 2.32 9.79
C THR A 304 5.48 0.84 9.51
N ASN A 305 6.58 0.13 9.23
CA ASN A 305 6.53 -1.28 8.89
C ASN A 305 6.11 -2.17 10.07
N MET A 306 6.61 -1.89 11.28
CA MET A 306 6.21 -2.62 12.48
C MET A 306 4.72 -2.45 12.79
N VAL A 307 4.21 -1.22 12.76
CA VAL A 307 2.79 -0.95 13.02
C VAL A 307 1.90 -1.59 11.95
N LYS A 308 2.29 -1.53 10.66
CA LYS A 308 1.57 -2.23 9.57
C LYS A 308 1.53 -3.74 9.80
N ALA A 309 2.66 -4.35 10.12
CA ALA A 309 2.74 -5.78 10.39
C ALA A 309 1.85 -6.19 11.57
N MET A 310 1.88 -5.44 12.67
CA MET A 310 1.04 -5.67 13.84
C MET A 310 -0.45 -5.45 13.53
N THR A 311 -0.79 -4.39 12.78
CA THR A 311 -2.17 -4.10 12.35
C THR A 311 -2.72 -5.25 11.52
N ASN A 312 -1.98 -5.72 10.52
CA ASN A 312 -2.38 -6.84 9.67
C ASN A 312 -2.59 -8.11 10.48
N LYS A 313 -1.66 -8.45 11.39
CA LYS A 313 -1.80 -9.59 12.30
C LYS A 313 -3.09 -9.48 13.12
N ASN A 314 -3.38 -8.32 13.69
CA ASN A 314 -4.55 -8.09 14.54
C ASN A 314 -5.87 -8.18 13.76
N ILE A 315 -5.93 -7.63 12.54
CA ILE A 315 -7.12 -7.70 11.67
C ILE A 315 -7.38 -9.16 11.30
N LEU A 316 -6.36 -9.89 10.86
CA LEU A 316 -6.47 -11.29 10.48
C LEU A 316 -6.91 -12.18 11.64
N SER A 317 -6.50 -11.90 12.89
CA SER A 317 -6.89 -12.66 14.07
C SER A 317 -8.39 -12.54 14.42
N LYS A 318 -9.08 -11.55 13.93
CA LYS A 318 -10.51 -11.28 14.20
C LYS A 318 -11.46 -11.94 13.19
N VAL A 319 -10.95 -12.53 12.10
CA VAL A 319 -11.77 -13.21 11.09
C VAL A 319 -12.23 -14.55 11.64
N PRO A 320 -13.55 -14.83 11.75
CA PRO A 320 -14.04 -16.14 12.15
C PRO A 320 -13.59 -17.24 11.16
N GLY A 321 -13.05 -18.35 11.66
CA GLY A 321 -12.45 -19.40 10.84
C GLY A 321 -10.98 -19.13 10.51
N ALA A 322 -10.29 -18.43 11.40
CA ALA A 322 -8.90 -18.07 11.26
C ALA A 322 -8.01 -19.25 10.86
N LEU A 323 -7.40 -19.10 9.69
CA LEU A 323 -6.33 -19.97 9.18
C LEU A 323 -5.20 -20.12 10.22
N GLY A 324 -4.53 -21.25 10.25
CA GLY A 324 -3.31 -21.45 11.06
C GLY A 324 -2.24 -20.38 10.73
N ASP A 325 -1.34 -20.13 11.66
CA ASP A 325 -0.33 -19.03 11.53
C ASP A 325 0.49 -19.12 10.22
N ALA A 326 0.75 -20.32 9.71
CA ALA A 326 1.47 -20.53 8.46
C ALA A 326 0.66 -20.04 7.24
N SER A 327 -0.64 -20.39 7.16
CA SER A 327 -1.52 -19.95 6.06
C SER A 327 -1.73 -18.45 6.04
N ARG A 328 -1.76 -17.78 7.21
CA ARG A 328 -1.82 -16.31 7.30
C ARG A 328 -0.59 -15.64 6.71
N LYS A 329 0.61 -16.12 7.07
CA LYS A 329 1.87 -15.61 6.53
C LYS A 329 1.94 -15.77 5.01
N ILE A 330 1.39 -16.86 4.47
CA ILE A 330 1.34 -17.11 3.04
C ILE A 330 0.40 -16.12 2.36
N LEU A 331 -0.81 -15.88 2.89
CA LEU A 331 -1.74 -14.89 2.34
C LEU A 331 -1.19 -13.47 2.42
N ASP A 332 -0.64 -13.06 3.57
CA ASP A 332 -0.07 -11.72 3.76
C ASP A 332 1.03 -11.37 2.75
N LYS A 333 1.86 -12.37 2.41
CA LYS A 333 2.92 -12.21 1.42
C LYS A 333 2.43 -12.31 -0.02
N GLY A 334 1.37 -13.07 -0.25
CA GLY A 334 0.92 -13.44 -1.59
C GLY A 334 -0.21 -12.57 -2.15
N MET A 335 -1.00 -11.90 -1.34
CA MET A 335 -2.12 -11.07 -1.82
C MET A 335 -1.63 -9.87 -2.61
N VAL A 336 -2.10 -9.75 -3.85
CA VAL A 336 -1.77 -8.64 -4.75
C VAL A 336 -2.64 -7.42 -4.43
N LEU A 337 -3.93 -7.63 -4.15
CA LEU A 337 -4.86 -6.57 -3.75
C LEU A 337 -4.91 -6.50 -2.22
N LYS A 338 -4.49 -5.38 -1.67
CA LYS A 338 -4.55 -5.11 -0.22
C LYS A 338 -5.92 -4.56 0.15
N GLY A 339 -6.69 -5.35 0.88
CA GLY A 339 -7.97 -4.92 1.44
C GLY A 339 -8.92 -6.10 1.57
N GLY A 340 -8.94 -6.77 2.70
CA GLY A 340 -9.88 -7.72 3.32
C GLY A 340 -11.06 -8.31 2.52
N ILE A 341 -10.98 -8.40 1.21
CA ILE A 341 -12.02 -8.93 0.33
C ILE A 341 -11.92 -10.46 0.36
N SER A 342 -12.96 -11.12 0.83
CA SER A 342 -13.10 -12.57 0.70
C SER A 342 -13.36 -12.92 -0.76
N PHE A 343 -12.39 -13.51 -1.45
CA PHE A 343 -12.55 -13.99 -2.84
C PHE A 343 -13.27 -15.34 -2.96
N LYS A 344 -13.87 -15.84 -1.86
CA LYS A 344 -14.57 -17.14 -1.83
C LYS A 344 -15.75 -17.26 -2.81
N ASN A 345 -16.34 -16.14 -3.20
CA ASN A 345 -17.50 -16.11 -4.09
C ASN A 345 -17.17 -15.83 -5.57
N GLN A 346 -15.91 -15.48 -5.88
CA GLN A 346 -15.48 -15.23 -7.26
C GLN A 346 -14.79 -16.46 -7.83
N ASN A 347 -15.06 -16.77 -9.09
CA ASN A 347 -14.33 -17.81 -9.82
C ASN A 347 -12.87 -17.39 -9.95
N ALA A 348 -11.98 -18.32 -9.63
CA ALA A 348 -10.55 -18.09 -9.69
C ALA A 348 -9.84 -19.26 -10.40
N PHE A 349 -8.65 -18.99 -10.93
CA PHE A 349 -7.84 -19.92 -11.68
C PHE A 349 -6.42 -19.94 -11.14
N LEU A 350 -5.87 -21.14 -10.93
CA LEU A 350 -4.55 -21.33 -10.36
C LEU A 350 -3.53 -21.73 -11.42
N GLY A 351 -2.40 -21.04 -11.43
CA GLY A 351 -1.20 -21.42 -12.17
C GLY A 351 -0.05 -21.75 -11.22
N VAL A 352 0.60 -22.87 -11.44
CA VAL A 352 1.77 -23.31 -10.67
C VAL A 352 2.95 -23.52 -11.63
N ASP A 353 4.03 -22.77 -11.42
CA ASP A 353 5.30 -22.91 -12.15
C ASP A 353 6.32 -23.61 -11.23
N LEU A 354 6.60 -24.88 -11.53
CA LEU A 354 7.57 -25.71 -10.83
C LEU A 354 8.97 -25.55 -11.46
N GLY A 355 9.54 -24.35 -11.26
CA GLY A 355 10.88 -24.02 -11.77
C GLY A 355 12.00 -24.72 -11.01
N SER A 356 13.23 -24.71 -11.57
CA SER A 356 14.41 -25.35 -10.97
C SER A 356 14.80 -24.74 -9.62
N ALA A 357 14.83 -23.42 -9.52
CA ALA A 357 15.20 -22.71 -8.28
C ALA A 357 14.01 -22.40 -7.37
N TYR A 358 12.88 -21.99 -7.94
CA TYR A 358 11.69 -21.58 -7.20
C TYR A 358 10.41 -22.13 -7.83
N THR A 359 9.50 -22.61 -6.98
CA THR A 359 8.11 -22.90 -7.34
C THR A 359 7.25 -21.66 -7.09
N LYS A 360 6.48 -21.22 -8.10
CA LYS A 360 5.69 -20.00 -8.07
C LYS A 360 4.22 -20.32 -8.28
N PHE A 361 3.37 -19.60 -7.54
CA PHE A 361 1.92 -19.74 -7.56
C PHE A 361 1.32 -18.40 -7.96
N THR A 362 0.34 -18.43 -8.85
CA THR A 362 -0.47 -17.24 -9.20
C THR A 362 -1.93 -17.65 -9.28
N VAL A 363 -2.80 -16.88 -8.60
CA VAL A 363 -4.26 -16.99 -8.71
C VAL A 363 -4.76 -15.75 -9.41
N ILE A 364 -5.62 -15.95 -10.42
CA ILE A 364 -6.29 -14.87 -11.17
C ILE A 364 -7.80 -15.01 -11.08
N ASP A 365 -8.52 -13.91 -11.29
CA ASP A 365 -9.98 -13.91 -11.47
C ASP A 365 -10.38 -14.27 -12.93
N ASP A 366 -11.66 -14.20 -13.23
CA ASP A 366 -12.24 -14.46 -14.56
C ASP A 366 -11.91 -13.40 -15.62
N LYS A 367 -11.37 -12.25 -15.19
CA LYS A 367 -10.88 -11.17 -16.07
C LYS A 367 -9.38 -11.22 -16.31
N GLY A 368 -8.67 -12.14 -15.64
CA GLY A 368 -7.23 -12.24 -15.71
C GLY A 368 -6.48 -11.35 -14.70
N THR A 369 -7.20 -10.71 -13.76
CA THR A 369 -6.56 -9.91 -12.72
C THR A 369 -5.87 -10.81 -11.71
N ALA A 370 -4.60 -10.54 -11.40
CA ALA A 370 -3.88 -11.31 -10.39
C ALA A 370 -4.39 -10.98 -8.98
N LEU A 371 -4.87 -12.00 -8.28
CA LEU A 371 -5.38 -11.89 -6.90
C LEU A 371 -4.31 -12.28 -5.88
N PHE A 372 -3.47 -13.27 -6.22
CA PHE A 372 -2.47 -13.84 -5.34
C PHE A 372 -1.23 -14.25 -6.14
N ARG A 373 -0.04 -13.96 -5.59
CA ARG A 373 1.27 -14.37 -6.12
C ARG A 373 2.14 -14.82 -4.97
N TYR A 374 2.69 -16.02 -5.05
CA TYR A 374 3.59 -16.55 -4.02
C TYR A 374 4.69 -17.41 -4.63
N PHE A 375 5.80 -17.54 -3.94
CA PHE A 375 6.88 -18.45 -4.37
C PHE A 375 7.58 -19.10 -3.18
N LEU A 376 8.10 -20.30 -3.42
CA LEU A 376 8.92 -21.11 -2.51
C LEU A 376 10.21 -21.51 -3.21
N PRO A 377 11.35 -21.70 -2.50
CA PRO A 377 12.49 -22.43 -3.04
C PRO A 377 12.06 -23.84 -3.45
N THR A 378 12.48 -24.31 -4.62
CA THR A 378 12.16 -25.68 -5.09
C THR A 378 13.00 -26.73 -4.35
N HIS A 379 14.31 -26.42 -4.13
CA HIS A 379 15.21 -27.28 -3.37
C HIS A 379 15.16 -26.92 -1.89
N GLY A 380 15.00 -27.92 -1.02
CA GLY A 380 14.91 -27.72 0.43
C GLY A 380 13.54 -27.22 0.91
N SER A 381 12.57 -27.00 0.00
CA SER A 381 11.19 -26.77 0.43
C SER A 381 10.62 -28.09 0.92
N ASP A 382 10.27 -28.10 2.21
CA ASP A 382 9.54 -29.19 2.82
C ASP A 382 8.25 -29.44 2.01
N LYS A 383 7.93 -30.69 1.68
CA LYS A 383 6.65 -31.05 1.05
C LYS A 383 5.47 -30.42 1.80
N GLU A 384 5.65 -30.20 3.08
CA GLU A 384 4.69 -29.53 3.96
C GLU A 384 4.50 -28.05 3.59
N ALA A 385 5.57 -27.31 3.29
CA ALA A 385 5.45 -25.89 2.87
C ALA A 385 4.66 -25.75 1.57
N PHE A 386 4.90 -26.63 0.59
CA PHE A 386 4.12 -26.67 -0.65
C PHE A 386 2.64 -26.99 -0.37
N LYS A 387 2.38 -28.02 0.44
CA LYS A 387 1.03 -28.41 0.84
C LYS A 387 0.29 -27.25 1.54
N GLN A 388 0.96 -26.55 2.44
CA GLN A 388 0.40 -25.37 3.12
C GLN A 388 -0.01 -24.26 2.15
N VAL A 389 0.78 -24.01 1.09
CA VAL A 389 0.39 -23.02 0.06
C VAL A 389 -0.84 -23.49 -0.69
N MET A 390 -0.89 -24.76 -1.12
CA MET A 390 -2.04 -25.32 -1.83
C MET A 390 -3.31 -25.32 -0.98
N GLU A 391 -3.22 -25.69 0.30
CA GLU A 391 -4.34 -25.63 1.26
C GLU A 391 -4.79 -24.17 1.48
N THR A 392 -3.85 -23.25 1.60
CA THR A 392 -4.14 -21.83 1.73
C THR A 392 -4.90 -21.30 0.52
N VAL A 393 -4.45 -21.62 -0.69
CA VAL A 393 -5.10 -21.20 -1.94
C VAL A 393 -6.50 -21.82 -2.05
N SER A 394 -6.65 -23.15 -1.86
CA SER A 394 -7.94 -23.83 -1.99
C SER A 394 -8.97 -23.40 -0.95
N THR A 395 -8.51 -22.99 0.24
CA THR A 395 -9.41 -22.50 1.31
C THR A 395 -9.91 -21.08 1.07
N ASN A 396 -9.11 -20.24 0.43
CA ASN A 396 -9.41 -18.81 0.30
C ASN A 396 -9.93 -18.40 -1.07
N PHE A 397 -9.71 -19.21 -2.11
CA PHE A 397 -10.15 -18.95 -3.47
C PHE A 397 -11.03 -20.08 -3.98
N LYS A 398 -12.09 -19.74 -4.72
CA LYS A 398 -12.93 -20.72 -5.42
C LYS A 398 -12.25 -21.14 -6.73
N ILE A 399 -11.21 -21.98 -6.64
CA ILE A 399 -10.47 -22.44 -7.81
C ILE A 399 -11.36 -23.30 -8.69
N GLN A 400 -11.62 -22.83 -9.91
CA GLN A 400 -12.43 -23.53 -10.92
C GLN A 400 -11.58 -24.50 -11.75
N TYR A 401 -10.35 -24.09 -12.05
CA TYR A 401 -9.43 -24.85 -12.86
C TYR A 401 -7.99 -24.45 -12.57
N SER A 402 -7.06 -25.37 -12.77
CA SER A 402 -5.65 -25.20 -12.45
C SER A 402 -4.73 -25.72 -13.53
N CYS A 403 -3.56 -25.11 -13.69
CA CYS A 403 -2.54 -25.48 -14.65
C CYS A 403 -1.16 -25.53 -14.01
N ALA A 404 -0.42 -26.63 -14.23
CA ALA A 404 0.98 -26.73 -13.88
C ALA A 404 1.88 -26.52 -15.11
N THR A 405 3.04 -25.92 -14.85
CA THR A 405 4.13 -25.75 -15.80
C THR A 405 5.48 -25.85 -15.09
N GLY A 406 6.57 -25.58 -15.77
CA GLY A 406 7.91 -25.65 -15.20
C GLY A 406 8.59 -27.00 -15.43
N TYR A 407 9.84 -27.10 -14.99
CA TYR A 407 10.67 -28.29 -15.14
C TYR A 407 10.07 -29.51 -14.43
N GLY A 408 9.50 -29.29 -13.23
CA GLY A 408 8.89 -30.33 -12.39
C GLY A 408 7.48 -30.77 -12.80
N ARG A 409 6.87 -30.14 -13.82
CA ARG A 409 5.44 -30.30 -14.19
C ARG A 409 5.00 -31.76 -14.43
N LYS A 410 5.89 -32.62 -14.92
CA LYS A 410 5.56 -34.05 -15.22
C LYS A 410 5.32 -34.88 -13.96
N HIS A 411 5.86 -34.46 -12.84
CA HIS A 411 5.74 -35.16 -11.54
C HIS A 411 4.63 -34.58 -10.66
N PHE A 412 3.93 -33.55 -11.16
CA PHE A 412 2.90 -32.85 -10.40
C PHE A 412 1.50 -33.19 -10.95
N THR A 413 0.75 -33.98 -10.20
CA THR A 413 -0.55 -34.54 -10.60
C THR A 413 -1.76 -33.82 -9.96
N GLN A 414 -1.52 -32.73 -9.22
CA GLN A 414 -2.56 -32.01 -8.46
C GLN A 414 -3.22 -30.87 -9.22
N THR A 415 -2.98 -30.73 -10.53
CA THR A 415 -3.62 -29.72 -11.38
C THR A 415 -4.42 -30.36 -12.52
N ASP A 416 -5.43 -29.63 -13.01
CA ASP A 416 -6.34 -30.13 -14.06
C ASP A 416 -5.67 -30.29 -15.42
N ILE A 417 -4.72 -29.41 -15.72
CA ILE A 417 -3.93 -29.47 -16.97
C ILE A 417 -2.46 -29.16 -16.75
N VAL A 418 -1.64 -29.61 -17.70
CA VAL A 418 -0.20 -29.33 -17.73
C VAL A 418 0.15 -28.68 -19.07
N LYS A 419 0.97 -27.62 -19.04
CA LYS A 419 1.42 -26.88 -20.22
C LYS A 419 2.94 -26.65 -20.17
N THR A 420 3.53 -26.35 -21.33
CA THR A 420 4.95 -25.99 -21.40
C THR A 420 5.20 -24.57 -20.88
N GLU A 421 6.38 -24.30 -20.35
CA GLU A 421 6.79 -22.97 -19.90
C GLU A 421 6.68 -21.93 -21.01
N ILE A 422 7.07 -22.31 -22.23
CA ILE A 422 7.01 -21.44 -23.42
C ILE A 422 5.58 -20.99 -23.69
N ASN A 423 4.61 -21.92 -23.68
CA ASN A 423 3.21 -21.58 -23.89
C ASN A 423 2.65 -20.72 -22.76
N CYS A 424 3.06 -21.01 -21.52
CA CYS A 424 2.63 -20.20 -20.37
C CYS A 424 3.26 -18.80 -20.40
N ALA A 425 4.54 -18.67 -20.72
CA ALA A 425 5.19 -17.38 -20.89
C ALA A 425 4.49 -16.54 -21.97
N ALA A 426 4.23 -17.15 -23.13
CA ALA A 426 3.51 -16.50 -24.22
C ALA A 426 2.10 -16.07 -23.80
N ALA A 427 1.32 -16.94 -23.15
CA ALA A 427 -0.04 -16.64 -22.71
C ALA A 427 -0.06 -15.51 -21.66
N GLY A 428 0.88 -15.51 -20.71
CA GLY A 428 0.98 -14.49 -19.67
C GLY A 428 1.31 -13.11 -20.22
N VAL A 429 2.32 -13.03 -21.11
CA VAL A 429 2.69 -11.76 -21.74
C VAL A 429 1.59 -11.29 -22.69
N SER A 430 0.96 -12.20 -23.44
CA SER A 430 -0.05 -11.84 -24.45
C SER A 430 -1.34 -11.29 -23.86
N LEU A 431 -1.72 -11.70 -22.65
CA LEU A 431 -2.89 -11.12 -21.97
C LEU A 431 -2.63 -9.65 -21.55
N LEU A 432 -1.39 -9.36 -21.16
CA LEU A 432 -0.98 -8.01 -20.75
C LEU A 432 -0.66 -7.10 -21.94
N TYR A 433 -0.03 -7.68 -22.98
CA TYR A 433 0.47 -6.99 -24.16
C TYR A 433 0.07 -7.80 -25.41
N PRO A 434 -1.13 -7.59 -25.95
CA PRO A 434 -1.60 -8.30 -27.16
C PRO A 434 -0.81 -7.91 -28.41
N GLY A 435 -0.82 -8.78 -29.42
CA GLY A 435 -0.18 -8.57 -30.71
C GLY A 435 1.19 -9.23 -30.84
N GLU A 436 1.87 -8.96 -31.94
CA GLU A 436 3.16 -9.51 -32.28
C GLU A 436 4.26 -9.07 -31.32
N LYS A 437 5.11 -10.02 -30.83
CA LYS A 437 6.13 -9.70 -29.80
C LYS A 437 7.27 -10.71 -29.73
N ASN A 438 8.40 -10.26 -29.21
CA ASN A 438 9.44 -11.11 -28.66
C ASN A 438 9.35 -11.14 -27.13
N ILE A 439 9.68 -12.27 -26.53
CA ILE A 439 9.76 -12.44 -25.07
C ILE A 439 11.14 -13.00 -24.75
N ILE A 440 11.88 -12.33 -23.87
CA ILE A 440 13.15 -12.78 -23.32
C ILE A 440 12.86 -13.24 -21.89
N ASP A 441 12.95 -14.55 -21.66
CA ASP A 441 12.81 -15.15 -20.32
C ASP A 441 14.18 -15.57 -19.79
N ILE A 442 14.61 -14.97 -18.67
CA ILE A 442 15.89 -15.30 -18.03
C ILE A 442 15.58 -15.93 -16.67
N GLY A 443 15.67 -17.25 -16.66
CA GLY A 443 15.35 -18.09 -15.50
C GLY A 443 16.54 -18.37 -14.59
N GLY A 444 16.34 -19.35 -13.69
CA GLY A 444 17.37 -19.84 -12.79
C GLY A 444 18.49 -20.62 -13.49
N GLU A 445 18.15 -21.42 -14.51
CA GLU A 445 19.09 -22.32 -15.19
C GLU A 445 19.09 -22.20 -16.72
N ASP A 446 18.13 -21.48 -17.30
CA ASP A 446 17.98 -21.33 -18.75
C ASP A 446 17.63 -19.92 -19.18
N ILE A 447 17.84 -19.66 -20.47
CA ILE A 447 17.43 -18.43 -21.16
C ILE A 447 16.58 -18.85 -22.35
N LYS A 448 15.40 -18.24 -22.51
CA LYS A 448 14.50 -18.49 -23.63
C LYS A 448 14.20 -17.18 -24.37
N ILE A 449 14.19 -17.24 -25.70
CA ILE A 449 13.61 -16.19 -26.53
C ILE A 449 12.44 -16.81 -27.29
N ILE A 450 11.25 -16.22 -27.07
CA ILE A 450 10.00 -16.72 -27.64
C ILE A 450 9.45 -15.65 -28.56
N ARG A 451 9.09 -16.08 -29.78
CA ARG A 451 8.47 -15.25 -30.81
C ARG A 451 6.98 -15.55 -30.87
N CYS A 452 6.13 -14.54 -30.69
CA CYS A 452 4.69 -14.65 -30.89
C CYS A 452 4.25 -13.84 -32.12
N ASP A 453 3.26 -14.36 -32.86
CA ASP A 453 2.61 -13.66 -33.96
C ASP A 453 1.55 -12.65 -33.50
N ALA A 454 0.89 -11.98 -34.43
CA ALA A 454 -0.15 -11.00 -34.17
C ALA A 454 -1.37 -11.59 -33.43
N ASP A 455 -1.62 -12.89 -33.59
CA ASP A 455 -2.69 -13.65 -32.94
C ASP A 455 -2.25 -14.23 -31.59
N ASN A 456 -1.05 -13.87 -31.13
CA ASN A 456 -0.44 -14.31 -29.87
C ASN A 456 -0.06 -15.81 -29.83
N ASN A 457 0.06 -16.49 -30.96
CA ASN A 457 0.55 -17.85 -31.04
C ASN A 457 2.08 -17.85 -31.05
N VAL A 458 2.67 -18.86 -30.41
CA VAL A 458 4.12 -19.09 -30.48
C VAL A 458 4.49 -19.55 -31.87
N GLN A 459 5.23 -18.73 -32.59
CA GLN A 459 5.77 -19.06 -33.92
C GLN A 459 7.08 -19.82 -33.83
N ASN A 460 7.97 -19.36 -32.94
CA ASN A 460 9.31 -19.95 -32.79
C ASN A 460 9.83 -19.66 -31.39
N PHE A 461 10.80 -20.44 -30.95
CA PHE A 461 11.55 -20.19 -29.73
C PHE A 461 12.98 -20.70 -29.84
N TYR A 462 13.87 -20.04 -29.11
CA TYR A 462 15.25 -20.43 -28.91
C TYR A 462 15.48 -20.59 -27.40
N MET A 463 16.15 -21.67 -27.02
CA MET A 463 16.44 -21.95 -25.62
C MET A 463 17.91 -22.32 -25.44
N ASN A 464 18.54 -21.77 -24.43
CA ASN A 464 19.85 -22.17 -23.95
C ASN A 464 19.68 -22.93 -22.63
N ASP A 465 19.58 -24.26 -22.74
CA ASP A 465 19.39 -25.16 -21.61
C ASP A 465 20.65 -25.97 -21.23
N LYS A 466 21.72 -25.84 -22.03
CA LYS A 466 22.95 -26.64 -21.89
C LYS A 466 24.03 -25.99 -21.01
N CYS A 467 23.83 -24.73 -20.61
CA CYS A 467 24.87 -24.00 -19.88
C CYS A 467 24.25 -22.97 -18.95
N ALA A 468 24.53 -23.08 -17.66
CA ALA A 468 24.06 -22.17 -16.61
C ALA A 468 24.64 -20.75 -16.74
N ALA A 469 25.69 -20.54 -17.55
CA ALA A 469 26.28 -19.21 -17.73
C ALA A 469 25.26 -18.21 -18.27
N GLY A 470 25.06 -17.11 -17.57
CA GLY A 470 24.07 -16.08 -17.90
C GLY A 470 22.71 -16.24 -17.23
N THR A 471 22.55 -17.21 -16.36
CA THR A 471 21.32 -17.49 -15.64
C THR A 471 21.42 -17.11 -14.15
N GLY A 472 20.34 -17.27 -13.40
CA GLY A 472 20.32 -16.99 -11.97
C GLY A 472 21.31 -17.85 -11.17
N SER A 473 21.47 -19.12 -11.53
CA SER A 473 22.45 -20.03 -10.87
C SER A 473 23.88 -19.55 -11.05
N PHE A 474 24.22 -19.01 -12.23
CA PHE A 474 25.53 -18.40 -12.46
C PHE A 474 25.78 -17.21 -11.55
N LEU A 475 24.82 -16.29 -11.43
CA LEU A 475 24.93 -15.14 -10.55
C LEU A 475 25.06 -15.54 -9.08
N SER A 476 24.23 -16.49 -8.62
CA SER A 476 24.28 -16.99 -7.25
C SER A 476 25.61 -17.63 -6.91
N GLU A 477 26.14 -18.45 -7.81
CA GLU A 477 27.41 -19.15 -7.59
C GLU A 477 28.62 -18.19 -7.57
N ILE A 478 28.57 -17.14 -8.39
CA ILE A 478 29.60 -16.08 -8.36
C ILE A 478 29.54 -15.33 -7.02
N CYS A 479 28.35 -14.92 -6.59
CA CYS A 479 28.17 -14.18 -5.34
C CYS A 479 28.64 -14.99 -4.13
N GLU A 480 28.31 -16.27 -4.07
CA GLU A 480 28.75 -17.16 -2.98
C GLU A 480 30.28 -17.23 -2.87
N ARG A 481 31.00 -17.24 -3.99
CA ARG A 481 32.46 -17.34 -4.02
C ARG A 481 33.20 -16.03 -3.86
N THR A 482 32.61 -14.94 -4.32
CA THR A 482 33.24 -13.60 -4.24
C THR A 482 32.89 -12.86 -2.96
N GLY A 483 31.91 -13.36 -2.19
CA GLY A 483 31.35 -12.66 -1.04
C GLY A 483 30.51 -11.43 -1.41
N MET A 484 30.21 -11.22 -2.70
CA MET A 484 29.37 -10.12 -3.16
C MET A 484 27.91 -10.38 -2.82
N ASN A 485 27.19 -9.33 -2.40
CA ASN A 485 25.77 -9.45 -2.14
C ASN A 485 24.98 -9.42 -3.45
N ILE A 486 24.28 -10.50 -3.78
CA ILE A 486 23.52 -10.64 -5.02
C ILE A 486 22.45 -9.54 -5.20
N SER A 487 21.85 -9.08 -4.12
CA SER A 487 20.82 -8.02 -4.16
C SER A 487 21.38 -6.63 -4.49
N GLU A 488 22.69 -6.41 -4.29
CA GLU A 488 23.36 -5.14 -4.52
C GLU A 488 24.08 -5.10 -5.88
N MET A 489 24.34 -6.26 -6.49
CA MET A 489 25.10 -6.36 -7.74
C MET A 489 24.57 -5.47 -8.85
N SER A 490 23.25 -5.41 -9.04
CA SER A 490 22.62 -4.60 -10.09
C SER A 490 22.88 -3.10 -9.89
N GLY A 491 22.84 -2.64 -8.64
CA GLY A 491 23.16 -1.27 -8.27
C GLY A 491 24.65 -0.96 -8.45
N MET A 492 25.54 -1.86 -8.00
CA MET A 492 26.98 -1.70 -8.18
C MET A 492 27.37 -1.60 -9.65
N ALA A 493 26.85 -2.51 -10.48
CA ALA A 493 27.13 -2.50 -11.92
C ALA A 493 26.71 -1.20 -12.63
N ALA A 494 25.64 -0.56 -12.16
CA ALA A 494 25.15 0.72 -12.69
C ALA A 494 26.09 1.90 -12.36
N LEU A 495 26.88 1.80 -11.31
CA LEU A 495 27.84 2.84 -10.90
C LEU A 495 29.18 2.78 -11.68
N SER A 496 29.44 1.69 -12.39
CA SER A 496 30.68 1.47 -13.15
C SER A 496 30.54 1.90 -14.59
N THR A 497 31.64 2.33 -15.20
CA THR A 497 31.81 2.57 -16.64
C THR A 497 32.68 1.51 -17.31
N TYR A 498 33.04 0.45 -16.59
CA TYR A 498 33.86 -0.66 -17.13
C TYR A 498 33.17 -1.33 -18.31
N ASP A 499 33.90 -1.63 -19.39
CA ASP A 499 33.35 -2.06 -20.69
C ASP A 499 33.80 -3.45 -21.15
N LYS A 500 34.62 -4.15 -20.35
CA LYS A 500 35.11 -5.47 -20.72
C LYS A 500 34.24 -6.58 -20.12
N GLU A 501 34.09 -7.66 -20.89
CA GLU A 501 33.41 -8.88 -20.45
C GLU A 501 34.41 -9.89 -19.87
N LEU A 502 33.90 -10.91 -19.18
CA LEU A 502 34.67 -12.11 -18.85
C LEU A 502 35.07 -12.85 -20.14
N ASN A 503 36.33 -13.22 -20.25
CA ASN A 503 36.85 -13.95 -21.41
C ASN A 503 36.30 -15.40 -21.47
N SER A 504 35.94 -15.96 -20.31
CA SER A 504 35.46 -17.32 -20.20
C SER A 504 33.94 -17.42 -20.16
N PHE A 505 33.38 -18.25 -21.03
CA PHE A 505 31.94 -18.57 -21.07
C PHE A 505 31.54 -19.73 -20.12
N CYS A 506 32.52 -20.45 -19.58
CA CYS A 506 32.26 -21.54 -18.63
C CYS A 506 32.25 -21.01 -17.22
N THR A 507 31.21 -21.36 -16.43
CA THR A 507 31.10 -20.98 -15.02
C THR A 507 32.35 -21.32 -14.20
N VAL A 508 32.99 -22.46 -14.49
CA VAL A 508 34.20 -22.90 -13.79
C VAL A 508 35.39 -21.97 -14.07
N PHE A 509 35.61 -21.59 -15.30
CA PHE A 509 36.71 -20.70 -15.70
C PHE A 509 36.41 -19.23 -15.40
N ALA A 510 35.16 -18.81 -15.53
CA ALA A 510 34.74 -17.45 -15.14
C ALA A 510 35.06 -17.15 -13.67
N LYS A 511 34.93 -18.14 -12.79
CA LYS A 511 35.32 -18.02 -11.38
C LYS A 511 36.79 -17.67 -11.21
N THR A 512 37.67 -18.38 -11.93
CA THR A 512 39.12 -18.15 -11.86
C THR A 512 39.46 -16.75 -12.36
N GLU A 513 38.81 -16.30 -13.42
CA GLU A 513 39.01 -14.97 -13.98
C GLU A 513 38.53 -13.88 -13.01
N ILE A 514 37.37 -14.04 -12.38
CA ILE A 514 36.88 -13.08 -11.38
C ILE A 514 37.81 -13.04 -10.17
N MET A 515 38.33 -14.18 -9.72
CA MET A 515 39.31 -14.20 -8.63
C MET A 515 40.59 -13.47 -9.02
N ASN A 516 41.04 -13.59 -10.26
CA ASN A 516 42.18 -12.81 -10.75
C ASN A 516 41.87 -11.31 -10.73
N TRP A 517 40.69 -10.87 -11.17
CA TRP A 517 40.27 -9.48 -11.11
C TRP A 517 40.28 -8.93 -9.66
N ILE A 518 39.83 -9.76 -8.70
CA ILE A 518 39.90 -9.40 -7.27
C ILE A 518 41.34 -9.24 -6.78
N PHE A 519 42.24 -10.17 -7.15
CA PHE A 519 43.67 -10.12 -6.78
C PHE A 519 44.38 -8.95 -7.47
N GLU A 520 43.98 -8.55 -8.65
CA GLU A 520 44.47 -7.36 -9.36
C GLU A 520 43.93 -6.04 -8.75
N GLY A 521 43.07 -6.12 -7.73
CA GLY A 521 42.51 -4.95 -7.05
C GLY A 521 41.40 -4.24 -7.82
N MET A 522 40.75 -4.92 -8.74
CA MET A 522 39.60 -4.36 -9.48
C MET A 522 38.47 -4.04 -8.51
N LYS A 523 37.78 -2.92 -8.73
CA LYS A 523 36.66 -2.48 -7.89
C LYS A 523 35.46 -3.43 -8.02
N PRO A 524 34.71 -3.67 -6.94
CA PRO A 524 33.50 -4.52 -6.97
C PRO A 524 32.48 -4.10 -8.03
N GLU A 525 32.34 -2.78 -8.25
CA GLU A 525 31.44 -2.22 -9.27
C GLU A 525 31.84 -2.63 -10.69
N ASP A 526 33.16 -2.64 -10.98
CA ASP A 526 33.70 -3.02 -12.29
C ASP A 526 33.56 -4.52 -12.51
N ILE A 527 33.80 -5.32 -11.49
CA ILE A 527 33.59 -6.77 -11.51
C ILE A 527 32.11 -7.08 -11.77
N ALA A 528 31.20 -6.45 -11.02
CA ALA A 528 29.76 -6.62 -11.21
C ALA A 528 29.35 -6.27 -12.64
N ARG A 529 29.78 -5.12 -13.18
CA ARG A 529 29.45 -4.70 -14.53
C ARG A 529 30.00 -5.66 -15.61
N GLY A 530 31.24 -6.12 -15.47
CA GLY A 530 31.83 -7.10 -16.38
C GLY A 530 31.06 -8.42 -16.44
N ILE A 531 30.54 -8.87 -15.29
CA ILE A 531 29.65 -10.05 -15.22
C ILE A 531 28.37 -9.80 -16.02
N TYR A 532 27.70 -8.65 -15.82
CA TYR A 532 26.46 -8.31 -16.56
C TYR A 532 26.71 -8.13 -18.05
N ILE A 533 27.85 -7.55 -18.46
CA ILE A 533 28.23 -7.46 -19.87
C ILE A 533 28.34 -8.85 -20.48
N SER A 534 28.93 -9.82 -19.80
CA SER A 534 29.04 -11.21 -20.27
C SER A 534 27.67 -11.86 -20.45
N ILE A 535 26.73 -11.63 -19.52
CA ILE A 535 25.34 -12.11 -19.63
C ILE A 535 24.65 -11.45 -20.83
N ALA A 536 24.73 -10.13 -20.96
CA ALA A 536 24.10 -9.39 -22.05
C ALA A 536 24.64 -9.81 -23.41
N ASN A 537 25.96 -10.00 -23.56
CA ASN A 537 26.59 -10.47 -24.77
C ASN A 537 26.14 -11.89 -25.16
N ARG A 538 25.83 -12.74 -24.17
CA ARG A 538 25.30 -14.07 -24.40
C ARG A 538 23.86 -14.04 -24.92
N VAL A 539 23.00 -13.26 -24.25
CA VAL A 539 21.62 -13.07 -24.69
C VAL A 539 21.58 -12.46 -26.09
N SER A 540 22.45 -11.50 -26.39
CA SER A 540 22.49 -10.84 -27.70
C SER A 540 22.93 -11.73 -28.87
N LYS A 541 23.55 -12.87 -28.58
CA LYS A 541 23.88 -13.89 -29.62
C LYS A 541 22.70 -14.78 -29.98
N MET A 542 21.62 -14.75 -29.19
CA MET A 542 20.39 -15.46 -29.51
C MET A 542 19.59 -14.63 -30.54
N ARG A 543 18.85 -15.31 -31.42
CA ARG A 543 18.08 -14.63 -32.45
C ARG A 543 16.89 -13.89 -31.87
N LEU A 544 16.85 -12.60 -32.12
CA LEU A 544 15.74 -11.70 -31.79
C LEU A 544 15.35 -10.96 -33.09
N ASP A 545 14.07 -10.93 -33.40
CA ASP A 545 13.59 -10.22 -34.58
C ASP A 545 13.55 -8.71 -34.30
N PRO A 546 14.32 -7.90 -35.07
CA PRO A 546 14.37 -6.47 -34.84
C PRO A 546 13.06 -5.78 -35.26
N GLY A 547 12.76 -4.66 -34.62
CA GLY A 547 11.56 -3.86 -34.92
C GLY A 547 10.25 -4.38 -34.33
N ILE A 548 10.30 -5.43 -33.53
CA ILE A 548 9.13 -6.02 -32.86
C ILE A 548 9.18 -5.72 -31.38
N PRO A 549 8.05 -5.32 -30.76
CA PRO A 549 8.00 -5.07 -29.31
C PRO A 549 8.58 -6.25 -28.53
N THR A 550 9.50 -5.95 -27.61
CA THR A 550 10.24 -6.98 -26.87
C THR A 550 10.03 -6.81 -25.37
N TYR A 551 9.70 -7.90 -24.70
CA TYR A 551 9.37 -7.95 -23.28
C TYR A 551 10.31 -8.88 -22.54
N MET A 552 10.75 -8.47 -21.34
CA MET A 552 11.59 -9.28 -20.46
C MET A 552 10.82 -9.81 -19.27
N ILE A 553 11.02 -11.10 -18.99
CA ILE A 553 10.43 -11.83 -17.86
C ILE A 553 11.48 -12.71 -17.18
N GLY A 554 11.12 -13.34 -16.06
CA GLY A 554 11.95 -14.31 -15.35
C GLY A 554 12.51 -13.78 -14.03
N GLY A 555 13.07 -14.72 -13.23
CA GLY A 555 13.57 -14.40 -11.91
C GLY A 555 14.81 -13.50 -11.92
N VAL A 556 15.71 -13.66 -12.88
CA VAL A 556 16.89 -12.80 -13.03
C VAL A 556 16.47 -11.37 -13.32
N VAL A 557 15.50 -11.19 -14.22
CA VAL A 557 15.00 -9.86 -14.61
C VAL A 557 14.36 -9.13 -13.41
N ALA A 558 13.67 -9.86 -12.54
CA ALA A 558 13.03 -9.30 -11.36
C ALA A 558 14.01 -8.67 -10.36
N HIS A 559 15.20 -9.24 -10.25
CA HIS A 559 16.18 -8.84 -9.23
C HIS A 559 17.38 -8.08 -9.80
N HIS A 560 17.58 -8.12 -11.13
CA HIS A 560 18.73 -7.56 -11.82
C HIS A 560 18.33 -6.62 -12.98
N PRO A 561 17.63 -5.50 -12.70
CA PRO A 561 17.09 -4.60 -13.73
C PRO A 561 18.16 -3.92 -14.60
N PHE A 562 19.41 -3.82 -14.12
CA PHE A 562 20.52 -3.25 -14.90
C PHE A 562 20.78 -4.04 -16.20
N LEU A 563 20.47 -5.33 -16.23
CA LEU A 563 20.62 -6.15 -17.42
C LEU A 563 19.81 -5.62 -18.60
N ARG A 564 18.62 -5.02 -18.36
CA ARG A 564 17.83 -4.35 -19.40
C ARG A 564 18.60 -3.22 -20.08
N VAL A 565 19.34 -2.43 -19.30
CA VAL A 565 20.10 -1.29 -19.84
C VAL A 565 21.12 -1.78 -20.87
N LEU A 566 21.88 -2.82 -20.52
CA LEU A 566 22.87 -3.41 -21.40
C LEU A 566 22.24 -4.09 -22.64
N LEU A 567 21.09 -4.74 -22.48
CA LEU A 567 20.39 -5.37 -23.59
C LEU A 567 19.77 -4.33 -24.54
N ASN A 568 19.24 -3.21 -24.04
CA ASN A 568 18.79 -2.09 -24.85
C ASN A 568 19.93 -1.55 -25.74
N GLU A 569 21.13 -1.39 -25.16
CA GLU A 569 22.32 -0.96 -25.90
C GLU A 569 22.74 -1.97 -26.97
N ARG A 570 22.72 -3.28 -26.63
CA ARG A 570 23.14 -4.34 -27.55
C ARG A 570 22.18 -4.55 -28.71
N PHE A 571 20.89 -4.57 -28.44
CA PHE A 571 19.85 -4.77 -29.46
C PHE A 571 19.42 -3.47 -30.17
N LYS A 572 19.85 -2.31 -29.65
CA LYS A 572 19.46 -0.96 -30.11
C LYS A 572 17.94 -0.79 -30.18
N MET A 573 17.26 -1.27 -29.14
CA MET A 573 15.81 -1.21 -28.98
C MET A 573 15.44 -0.98 -27.51
N ASP A 574 14.24 -0.47 -27.26
CA ASP A 574 13.71 -0.38 -25.91
C ASP A 574 12.98 -1.67 -25.55
N ILE A 575 13.47 -2.35 -24.52
CA ILE A 575 12.93 -3.61 -24.01
C ILE A 575 12.14 -3.31 -22.74
N THR A 576 10.88 -3.74 -22.69
CA THR A 576 9.99 -3.53 -21.55
C THR A 576 10.10 -4.68 -20.56
N ILE A 577 10.36 -4.39 -19.28
CA ILE A 577 10.22 -5.39 -18.21
C ILE A 577 8.73 -5.47 -17.84
N VAL A 578 8.17 -6.68 -17.89
CA VAL A 578 6.78 -6.94 -17.52
C VAL A 578 6.62 -6.81 -16.00
N ASP A 579 5.45 -6.32 -15.53
CA ASP A 579 5.16 -6.26 -14.09
C ASP A 579 5.26 -7.65 -13.44
N ALA A 580 5.87 -7.70 -12.24
CA ALA A 580 6.17 -8.94 -11.52
C ALA A 580 6.79 -10.04 -12.41
N PRO A 581 7.92 -9.78 -13.09
CA PRO A 581 8.47 -10.59 -14.18
C PRO A 581 8.76 -12.03 -13.75
N GLN A 582 9.06 -12.29 -12.49
CA GLN A 582 9.27 -13.63 -11.94
C GLN A 582 8.01 -14.49 -11.89
N HIS A 583 6.80 -13.89 -11.91
CA HIS A 583 5.53 -14.60 -11.83
C HIS A 583 4.82 -14.77 -13.19
N VAL A 584 5.35 -14.23 -14.27
CA VAL A 584 4.67 -14.23 -15.58
C VAL A 584 4.38 -15.64 -16.08
N VAL A 585 5.28 -16.60 -15.85
CA VAL A 585 5.07 -18.00 -16.26
C VAL A 585 3.95 -18.65 -15.46
N SER A 586 3.91 -18.49 -14.14
CA SER A 586 2.80 -18.98 -13.31
C SER A 586 1.49 -18.24 -13.58
N TYR A 587 1.55 -16.93 -13.89
CA TYR A 587 0.41 -16.15 -14.33
C TYR A 587 -0.14 -16.68 -15.67
N GLY A 588 0.71 -16.93 -16.64
CA GLY A 588 0.30 -17.53 -17.92
C GLY A 588 -0.26 -18.94 -17.78
N ALA A 589 0.22 -19.72 -16.82
CA ALA A 589 -0.39 -21.02 -16.49
C ALA A 589 -1.83 -20.82 -15.98
N ALA A 590 -2.07 -19.84 -15.09
CA ALA A 590 -3.41 -19.51 -14.63
C ALA A 590 -4.32 -19.01 -15.78
N VAL A 591 -3.79 -18.20 -16.71
CA VAL A 591 -4.50 -17.76 -17.93
C VAL A 591 -4.89 -18.97 -18.81
N MET A 592 -4.00 -19.94 -18.99
CA MET A 592 -4.31 -21.16 -19.74
C MET A 592 -5.34 -22.04 -19.02
N ALA A 593 -5.34 -22.08 -17.70
CA ALA A 593 -6.38 -22.73 -16.91
C ALA A 593 -7.74 -22.05 -17.18
N MET A 594 -7.81 -20.73 -17.08
CA MET A 594 -9.02 -19.92 -17.37
C MET A 594 -9.53 -20.16 -18.80
N GLN A 595 -8.67 -20.08 -19.80
CA GLN A 595 -9.04 -20.32 -21.21
C GLN A 595 -9.57 -21.75 -21.43
N SER A 596 -8.93 -22.76 -20.79
CA SER A 596 -9.36 -24.15 -20.90
C SER A 596 -10.71 -24.39 -20.24
N TRP A 597 -10.94 -23.76 -19.10
CA TRP A 597 -12.25 -23.77 -18.42
C TRP A 597 -13.33 -23.14 -19.28
N ASN A 598 -13.09 -21.95 -19.84
CA ASN A 598 -14.04 -21.26 -20.68
C ASN A 598 -14.41 -22.07 -21.94
N ARG A 599 -13.42 -22.71 -22.58
CA ARG A 599 -13.67 -23.61 -23.73
C ARG A 599 -14.53 -24.82 -23.37
N ARG A 600 -14.34 -25.42 -22.18
CA ARG A 600 -15.13 -26.57 -21.72
C ARG A 600 -16.58 -26.19 -21.38
N ASN A 601 -16.81 -24.93 -21.01
CA ASN A 601 -18.13 -24.44 -20.61
C ASN A 601 -18.82 -23.61 -21.71
N ALA A 602 -18.13 -23.29 -22.81
CA ALA A 602 -18.70 -22.68 -23.99
C ALA A 602 -19.72 -23.64 -24.65
N GLY A 603 -20.99 -23.54 -24.27
CA GLY A 603 -22.07 -24.40 -24.74
C GLY A 603 -22.96 -24.99 -23.65
N LYS A 604 -22.65 -24.79 -22.38
CA LYS A 604 -23.56 -25.10 -21.28
C LYS A 604 -24.40 -23.85 -20.97
N PRO A 605 -25.75 -23.96 -20.88
CA PRO A 605 -26.58 -22.82 -20.47
C PRO A 605 -26.18 -22.39 -19.05
N GLU A 606 -26.14 -21.08 -18.82
CA GLU A 606 -25.96 -20.53 -17.46
C GLU A 606 -27.07 -21.08 -16.56
N VAL A 607 -26.69 -21.87 -15.59
CA VAL A 607 -27.55 -22.22 -14.47
C VAL A 607 -27.66 -20.99 -13.59
N LYS A 608 -28.67 -20.15 -13.82
CA LYS A 608 -29.09 -19.11 -12.87
C LYS A 608 -29.46 -19.83 -11.58
N THR A 609 -28.68 -19.67 -10.55
CA THR A 609 -29.06 -20.05 -9.19
C THR A 609 -30.16 -19.07 -8.76
N GLU A 610 -31.40 -19.46 -8.92
CA GLU A 610 -32.51 -18.77 -8.26
C GLU A 610 -32.30 -18.96 -6.75
N VAL A 611 -32.13 -17.86 -6.07
CA VAL A 611 -32.22 -17.79 -4.60
C VAL A 611 -33.71 -18.06 -4.28
N ILE A 612 -34.02 -19.26 -3.83
CA ILE A 612 -35.34 -19.55 -3.23
C ILE A 612 -35.31 -18.86 -1.87
N GLU A 613 -35.93 -17.72 -1.77
CA GLU A 613 -36.38 -17.14 -0.50
C GLU A 613 -37.47 -18.10 0.04
N ASN A 614 -37.13 -18.83 1.09
CA ASN A 614 -38.12 -19.51 1.92
C ASN A 614 -38.56 -18.54 3.03
N GLU A 615 -39.87 -18.40 3.13
CA GLU A 615 -40.68 -17.65 4.10
C GLU A 615 -40.28 -17.85 5.59
#